data_2a4de67809d76f3ae35df3d2452bac25
#
_entry.id   2a4de67809d76f3ae35df3d2452bac25
#
_cell.length_a   1.000
_cell.length_b   1.000
_cell.length_c   1.000
_cell.angle_alpha   90.00
_cell.angle_beta   90.00
_cell.angle_gamma   90.00
#
_symmetry.space_group_name_H-M   'P 1'
#
loop_
_entity.id
_entity.type
_entity.pdbx_description
1 polymer ?
#
loop_
_entity_poly.entity_id
_entity_poly.type
_entity_poly.pdbx_seq_one_letter_code
_entity_poly.pdbx_strand_id
1 'polypeptide(L)'
;PISSLIAETGGLNAMFIDSSSLHEQVVDDIMRSSFNSAGQRCSALRLAIIHESIFDDLVEMIKDAMAELTVGNPEDFHCDVGPIIDERSRNMLLEYISECSNNGYQVFSHNQAPDGNFVSPTLIELNSIDDINEEKFGPILHVIKYKTDELDQILNALKNKQYGLTMGVHSRIESKADDI
;
A
#
# COMPACT_ATOMS: atom_id res chain seq x y z
N PRO A 1 -18.91 -36.85 -6.63
CA PRO A 1 -17.74 -36.11 -7.08
C PRO A 1 -17.45 -35.01 -6.05
N ILE A 2 -16.17 -34.84 -5.72
CA ILE A 2 -15.72 -33.74 -4.87
C ILE A 2 -15.68 -32.50 -5.76
N SER A 3 -16.37 -31.43 -5.33
CA SER A 3 -16.35 -30.15 -6.04
C SER A 3 -14.96 -29.51 -5.93
N SER A 4 -14.51 -28.89 -7.01
CA SER A 4 -13.29 -28.09 -6.98
C SER A 4 -13.54 -26.83 -6.13
N LEU A 5 -12.63 -26.51 -5.22
CA LEU A 5 -12.62 -25.27 -4.47
C LEU A 5 -11.47 -24.41 -4.97
N ILE A 6 -11.77 -23.18 -5.38
CA ILE A 6 -10.79 -22.12 -5.63
C ILE A 6 -11.01 -21.06 -4.56
N ALA A 7 -10.00 -20.78 -3.76
CA ALA A 7 -10.05 -19.81 -2.68
C ALA A 7 -8.97 -18.74 -2.89
N GLU A 8 -9.40 -17.50 -3.13
CA GLU A 8 -8.55 -16.31 -3.23
C GLU A 8 -8.67 -15.53 -1.91
N THR A 9 -7.76 -15.78 -0.97
CA THR A 9 -7.90 -15.36 0.43
C THR A 9 -7.01 -14.19 0.84
N GLY A 10 -6.26 -13.60 -0.09
CA GLY A 10 -5.40 -12.45 0.20
C GLY A 10 -4.56 -12.02 -1.00
N GLY A 11 -3.90 -10.87 -0.85
CA GLY A 11 -3.03 -10.29 -1.87
C GLY A 11 -1.99 -9.35 -1.28
N LEU A 12 -0.75 -9.48 -1.73
CA LEU A 12 0.28 -8.47 -1.52
C LEU A 12 0.48 -7.72 -2.84
N ASN A 13 -0.54 -6.91 -3.18
CA ASN A 13 -0.55 -6.21 -4.45
C ASN A 13 0.51 -5.12 -4.47
N ALA A 14 1.38 -5.18 -5.46
CA ALA A 14 2.48 -4.25 -5.62
C ALA A 14 2.26 -3.29 -6.79
N MET A 15 2.86 -2.11 -6.71
CA MET A 15 2.94 -1.14 -7.79
C MET A 15 4.41 -0.76 -7.99
N PHE A 16 4.94 -1.05 -9.18
CA PHE A 16 6.27 -0.60 -9.58
C PHE A 16 6.21 0.80 -10.17
N ILE A 17 7.07 1.68 -9.69
CA ILE A 17 7.09 3.08 -10.10
C ILE A 17 8.50 3.41 -10.59
N ASP A 18 8.63 3.47 -11.93
CA ASP A 18 9.87 3.79 -12.61
C ASP A 18 10.17 5.28 -12.55
N SER A 19 11.44 5.63 -12.70
CA SER A 19 11.95 7.01 -12.73
C SER A 19 11.32 7.92 -13.79
N SER A 20 10.70 7.33 -14.83
CA SER A 20 10.02 8.07 -15.89
C SER A 20 8.54 8.32 -15.65
N SER A 21 7.98 7.82 -14.54
CA SER A 21 6.55 7.93 -14.22
C SER A 21 6.08 9.40 -14.07
N LEU A 22 4.78 9.62 -14.25
CA LEU A 22 4.14 10.90 -13.94
C LEU A 22 3.72 10.90 -12.48
N HIS A 23 4.36 11.71 -11.64
CA HIS A 23 4.21 11.68 -10.20
C HIS A 23 2.76 11.93 -9.75
N GLU A 24 2.08 12.92 -10.36
CA GLU A 24 0.70 13.26 -10.01
C GLU A 24 -0.26 12.10 -10.30
N GLN A 25 -0.06 11.40 -11.42
CA GLN A 25 -0.87 10.22 -11.74
C GLN A 25 -0.58 9.06 -10.79
N VAL A 26 0.69 8.84 -10.46
CA VAL A 26 1.09 7.83 -9.46
C VAL A 26 0.42 8.08 -8.13
N VAL A 27 0.46 9.33 -7.63
CA VAL A 27 -0.18 9.71 -6.36
C VAL A 27 -1.68 9.45 -6.40
N ASP A 28 -2.39 9.89 -7.45
CA ASP A 28 -3.84 9.66 -7.58
C ASP A 28 -4.19 8.17 -7.58
N ASP A 29 -3.44 7.35 -8.33
CA ASP A 29 -3.64 5.91 -8.40
C ASP A 29 -3.31 5.21 -7.06
N ILE A 30 -2.28 5.66 -6.35
CA ILE A 30 -1.96 5.17 -5.00
C ILE A 30 -3.09 5.50 -4.03
N MET A 31 -3.57 6.75 -3.99
CA MET A 31 -4.66 7.14 -3.09
C MET A 31 -5.90 6.26 -3.30
N ARG A 32 -6.30 6.08 -4.55
CA ARG A 32 -7.45 5.24 -4.91
C ARG A 32 -7.24 3.76 -4.60
N SER A 33 -6.05 3.24 -4.92
CA SER A 33 -5.78 1.80 -4.81
C SER A 33 -5.54 1.36 -3.37
N SER A 34 -4.90 2.19 -2.54
CA SER A 34 -4.55 1.85 -1.16
C SER A 34 -5.67 2.14 -0.17
N PHE A 35 -6.37 3.29 -0.34
CA PHE A 35 -7.21 3.83 0.72
C PHE A 35 -8.71 3.75 0.45
N ASN A 36 -9.15 3.61 -0.80
CA ASN A 36 -10.57 3.36 -1.08
C ASN A 36 -11.06 2.12 -0.33
N SER A 37 -12.29 2.19 0.21
CA SER A 37 -12.86 1.15 1.08
C SER A 37 -12.01 0.84 2.31
N ALA A 38 -11.27 1.84 2.82
CA ALA A 38 -10.30 1.69 3.92
C ALA A 38 -9.27 0.57 3.67
N GLY A 39 -8.86 0.38 2.41
CA GLY A 39 -7.94 -0.69 2.02
C GLY A 39 -8.49 -2.12 2.19
N GLN A 40 -9.79 -2.29 2.44
CA GLN A 40 -10.40 -3.59 2.72
C GLN A 40 -10.93 -4.26 1.45
N ARG A 41 -10.09 -4.33 0.41
CA ARG A 41 -10.35 -5.10 -0.81
C ARG A 41 -9.17 -6.02 -1.07
N CYS A 42 -9.44 -7.21 -1.63
CA CYS A 42 -8.38 -8.15 -2.01
C CYS A 42 -7.40 -7.55 -3.04
N SER A 43 -7.86 -6.60 -3.88
CA SER A 43 -7.06 -5.89 -4.88
C SER A 43 -6.44 -4.57 -4.41
N ALA A 44 -6.59 -4.20 -3.13
CA ALA A 44 -6.01 -2.96 -2.63
C ALA A 44 -4.47 -2.99 -2.70
N LEU A 45 -3.89 -1.86 -3.08
CA LEU A 45 -2.44 -1.70 -3.11
C LEU A 45 -1.85 -1.78 -1.69
N ARG A 46 -0.86 -2.64 -1.51
CA ARG A 46 -0.17 -2.85 -0.23
C ARG A 46 1.27 -2.37 -0.23
N LEU A 47 1.90 -2.37 -1.41
CA LEU A 47 3.32 -2.09 -1.56
C LEU A 47 3.59 -1.25 -2.80
N ALA A 48 4.14 -0.04 -2.61
CA ALA A 48 4.69 0.77 -3.68
C ALA A 48 6.22 0.59 -3.72
N ILE A 49 6.74 0.19 -4.87
CA ILE A 49 8.14 -0.07 -5.13
C ILE A 49 8.64 1.07 -6.01
N ILE A 50 9.36 2.01 -5.41
CA ILE A 50 9.65 3.32 -6.01
C ILE A 50 11.14 3.41 -6.36
N HIS A 51 11.43 3.81 -7.60
CA HIS A 51 12.80 4.03 -8.06
C HIS A 51 13.52 5.09 -7.22
N GLU A 52 14.78 4.83 -6.84
CA GLU A 52 15.54 5.68 -5.90
C GLU A 52 15.62 7.14 -6.31
N SER A 53 15.71 7.43 -7.62
CA SER A 53 15.88 8.81 -8.10
C SER A 53 14.67 9.73 -7.91
N ILE A 54 13.50 9.16 -7.65
CA ILE A 54 12.23 9.89 -7.45
C ILE A 54 11.60 9.61 -6.09
N PHE A 55 12.21 8.76 -5.29
CA PHE A 55 11.62 8.24 -4.06
C PHE A 55 11.24 9.33 -3.08
N ASP A 56 12.20 10.19 -2.73
CA ASP A 56 12.02 11.17 -1.67
C ASP A 56 10.93 12.20 -2.06
N ASP A 57 10.97 12.71 -3.29
CA ASP A 57 9.99 13.67 -3.80
C ASP A 57 8.59 13.04 -3.91
N LEU A 58 8.51 11.80 -4.43
CA LEU A 58 7.23 11.12 -4.59
C LEU A 58 6.60 10.73 -3.25
N VAL A 59 7.40 10.28 -2.28
CA VAL A 59 6.91 9.95 -0.92
C VAL A 59 6.35 11.20 -0.23
N GLU A 60 6.99 12.37 -0.39
CA GLU A 60 6.44 13.63 0.16
C GLU A 60 5.11 13.98 -0.52
N MET A 61 5.00 13.87 -1.84
CA MET A 61 3.72 14.08 -2.54
C MET A 61 2.63 13.12 -2.09
N ILE A 62 2.97 11.85 -1.83
CA ILE A 62 2.02 10.85 -1.30
C ILE A 62 1.55 11.27 0.11
N LYS A 63 2.46 11.71 0.99
CA LYS A 63 2.13 12.18 2.33
C LYS A 63 1.23 13.41 2.31
N ASP A 64 1.51 14.36 1.42
CA ASP A 64 0.68 15.57 1.25
C ASP A 64 -0.74 15.19 0.78
N ALA A 65 -0.86 14.28 -0.18
CA ALA A 65 -2.15 13.78 -0.64
C ALA A 65 -2.91 12.99 0.45
N MET A 66 -2.19 12.19 1.25
CA MET A 66 -2.78 11.50 2.41
C MET A 66 -3.31 12.48 3.46
N ALA A 67 -2.67 13.63 3.62
CA ALA A 67 -3.08 14.66 4.56
C ALA A 67 -4.45 15.28 4.22
N GLU A 68 -4.84 15.27 2.95
CA GLU A 68 -6.13 15.76 2.48
C GLU A 68 -7.27 14.75 2.66
N LEU A 69 -6.96 13.47 2.92
CA LEU A 69 -7.98 12.43 3.07
C LEU A 69 -8.79 12.62 4.36
N THR A 70 -10.09 12.56 4.24
CA THR A 70 -11.03 12.64 5.37
C THR A 70 -11.46 11.25 5.81
N VAL A 71 -11.18 10.93 7.09
CA VAL A 71 -11.62 9.66 7.71
C VAL A 71 -12.91 9.90 8.46
N GLY A 72 -13.97 9.13 8.18
CA GLY A 72 -15.25 9.38 8.85
C GLY A 72 -16.39 8.46 8.43
N ASN A 73 -17.62 8.93 8.71
CA ASN A 73 -18.81 8.20 8.34
C ASN A 73 -19.00 8.19 6.81
N PRO A 74 -19.09 7.01 6.17
CA PRO A 74 -19.25 6.90 4.72
C PRO A 74 -20.58 7.44 4.18
N GLU A 75 -21.53 7.81 5.02
CA GLU A 75 -22.73 8.54 4.62
C GLU A 75 -22.46 10.02 4.32
N ASP A 76 -21.33 10.55 4.78
CA ASP A 76 -20.92 11.93 4.52
C ASP A 76 -20.20 12.02 3.17
N PHE A 77 -20.63 12.93 2.30
CA PHE A 77 -20.03 13.14 0.97
C PHE A 77 -18.54 13.53 1.00
N HIS A 78 -18.06 14.01 2.13
CA HIS A 78 -16.65 14.41 2.32
C HIS A 78 -15.77 13.29 2.87
N CYS A 79 -16.35 12.11 3.12
CA CYS A 79 -15.61 10.98 3.66
C CYS A 79 -14.89 10.21 2.54
N ASP A 80 -13.56 10.15 2.62
CA ASP A 80 -12.74 9.36 1.70
C ASP A 80 -12.48 7.96 2.23
N VAL A 81 -12.30 7.83 3.55
CA VAL A 81 -11.92 6.57 4.20
C VAL A 81 -12.90 6.25 5.32
N GLY A 82 -13.65 5.17 5.13
CA GLY A 82 -14.65 4.67 6.08
C GLY A 82 -14.04 3.80 7.20
N PRO A 83 -14.90 3.13 7.98
CA PRO A 83 -14.47 2.31 9.12
C PRO A 83 -13.86 0.98 8.70
N ILE A 84 -13.09 0.40 9.60
CA ILE A 84 -12.69 -1.01 9.58
C ILE A 84 -13.86 -1.89 9.99
N ILE A 85 -13.91 -3.12 9.47
CA ILE A 85 -15.07 -4.02 9.60
C ILE A 85 -15.47 -4.30 11.06
N ASP A 86 -14.49 -4.43 11.95
CA ASP A 86 -14.72 -4.67 13.38
C ASP A 86 -13.57 -4.17 14.27
N GLU A 87 -13.82 -4.16 15.58
CA GLU A 87 -12.86 -3.71 16.59
C GLU A 87 -11.60 -4.60 16.63
N ARG A 88 -11.74 -5.90 16.42
CA ARG A 88 -10.60 -6.82 16.42
C ARG A 88 -9.65 -6.49 15.28
N SER A 89 -10.17 -6.35 14.08
CA SER A 89 -9.38 -6.00 12.89
C SER A 89 -8.71 -4.63 13.04
N ARG A 90 -9.44 -3.65 13.59
CA ARG A 90 -8.89 -2.34 13.92
C ARG A 90 -7.71 -2.45 14.89
N ASN A 91 -7.87 -3.18 15.98
CA ASN A 91 -6.83 -3.32 16.99
C ASN A 91 -5.58 -4.01 16.45
N MET A 92 -5.73 -5.05 15.62
CA MET A 92 -4.61 -5.70 14.93
C MET A 92 -3.83 -4.73 14.01
N LEU A 93 -4.53 -3.85 13.30
CA LEU A 93 -3.88 -2.84 12.44
C LEU A 93 -3.12 -1.80 13.28
N LEU A 94 -3.72 -1.30 14.36
CA LEU A 94 -3.07 -0.34 15.26
C LEU A 94 -1.85 -0.94 15.97
N GLU A 95 -1.93 -2.19 16.40
CA GLU A 95 -0.81 -2.94 16.99
C GLU A 95 0.33 -3.05 15.98
N TYR A 96 0.04 -3.46 14.74
CA TYR A 96 1.04 -3.53 13.68
C TYR A 96 1.72 -2.19 13.38
N ILE A 97 0.95 -1.10 13.28
CA ILE A 97 1.49 0.26 13.09
C ILE A 97 2.44 0.63 14.24
N SER A 98 2.03 0.32 15.48
CA SER A 98 2.86 0.55 16.67
C SER A 98 4.14 -0.29 16.66
N GLU A 99 4.05 -1.57 16.30
CA GLU A 99 5.21 -2.46 16.14
C GLU A 99 6.19 -1.92 15.10
N CYS A 100 5.72 -1.47 13.95
CA CYS A 100 6.57 -0.88 12.93
C CYS A 100 7.31 0.35 13.45
N SER A 101 6.62 1.24 14.15
CA SER A 101 7.25 2.41 14.76
C SER A 101 8.30 2.02 15.82
N ASN A 102 7.99 1.05 16.68
CA ASN A 102 8.91 0.55 17.71
C ASN A 102 10.15 -0.15 17.12
N ASN A 103 10.01 -0.77 15.96
CA ASN A 103 11.10 -1.40 15.21
C ASN A 103 11.96 -0.39 14.42
N GLY A 104 11.62 0.90 14.49
CA GLY A 104 12.39 1.98 13.89
C GLY A 104 12.07 2.27 12.42
N TYR A 105 10.99 1.71 11.87
CA TYR A 105 10.49 2.10 10.55
C TYR A 105 9.90 3.52 10.59
N GLN A 106 10.02 4.24 9.47
CA GLN A 106 9.37 5.53 9.30
C GLN A 106 7.87 5.29 9.10
N VAL A 107 7.06 5.80 10.03
CA VAL A 107 5.61 5.68 9.97
C VAL A 107 5.00 7.07 9.85
N PHE A 108 4.20 7.28 8.83
CA PHE A 108 3.47 8.52 8.63
C PHE A 108 1.97 8.26 8.66
N SER A 109 1.26 9.02 9.51
CA SER A 109 -0.20 9.06 9.57
C SER A 109 -0.62 10.46 10.00
N HIS A 110 -1.27 11.21 9.11
CA HIS A 110 -1.53 12.64 9.37
C HIS A 110 -2.78 12.87 10.20
N ASN A 111 -3.86 12.20 9.84
CA ASN A 111 -5.16 12.48 10.44
C ASN A 111 -5.42 11.59 11.66
N GLN A 112 -5.98 12.17 12.71
CA GLN A 112 -6.54 11.37 13.79
C GLN A 112 -7.86 10.76 13.31
N ALA A 113 -7.95 9.44 13.37
CA ALA A 113 -9.21 8.76 13.12
C ALA A 113 -10.22 9.15 14.22
N PRO A 114 -11.51 9.31 13.87
CA PRO A 114 -12.56 9.53 14.88
C PRO A 114 -12.69 8.30 15.80
N ASP A 115 -13.41 8.49 16.90
CA ASP A 115 -13.74 7.40 17.82
C ASP A 115 -14.54 6.30 17.09
N GLY A 116 -14.27 5.05 17.44
CA GLY A 116 -14.91 3.87 16.83
C GLY A 116 -13.94 2.98 16.06
N ASN A 117 -14.46 2.28 15.06
CA ASN A 117 -13.69 1.31 14.27
C ASN A 117 -12.94 1.96 13.10
N PHE A 118 -12.25 3.06 13.34
CA PHE A 118 -11.49 3.73 12.31
C PHE A 118 -9.98 3.56 12.49
N VAL A 119 -9.26 3.51 11.37
CA VAL A 119 -7.79 3.57 11.29
C VAL A 119 -7.42 4.63 10.27
N SER A 120 -6.56 5.54 10.64
CA SER A 120 -6.07 6.57 9.71
C SER A 120 -5.25 5.95 8.59
N PRO A 121 -5.33 6.46 7.35
CA PRO A 121 -4.39 6.13 6.29
C PRO A 121 -2.96 6.23 6.81
N THR A 122 -2.20 5.15 6.63
CA THR A 122 -0.85 5.05 7.17
C THR A 122 0.12 4.62 6.10
N LEU A 123 1.22 5.34 5.95
CA LEU A 123 2.35 4.98 5.12
C LEU A 123 3.49 4.49 6.01
N ILE A 124 4.10 3.36 5.65
CA ILE A 124 5.22 2.75 6.34
C ILE A 124 6.36 2.56 5.35
N GLU A 125 7.48 3.21 5.60
CA GLU A 125 8.70 3.04 4.81
C GLU A 125 9.48 1.84 5.32
N LEU A 126 9.64 0.83 4.48
CA LEU A 126 10.35 -0.40 4.78
C LEU A 126 11.72 -0.43 4.08
N ASN A 127 12.63 -1.24 4.61
CA ASN A 127 13.94 -1.43 4.00
C ASN A 127 13.95 -2.51 2.90
N SER A 128 13.02 -3.47 2.99
CA SER A 128 12.96 -4.62 2.10
C SER A 128 11.53 -5.18 2.00
N ILE A 129 11.24 -5.90 0.90
CA ILE A 129 10.01 -6.71 0.78
C ILE A 129 9.94 -7.78 1.88
N ASP A 130 11.09 -8.26 2.36
CA ASP A 130 11.14 -9.31 3.38
C ASP A 130 10.63 -8.84 4.74
N ASP A 131 10.56 -7.54 4.98
CA ASP A 131 9.96 -6.95 6.18
C ASP A 131 8.44 -7.14 6.23
N ILE A 132 7.80 -7.47 5.09
CA ILE A 132 6.36 -7.78 5.03
C ILE A 132 6.15 -9.27 5.21
N ASN A 133 5.65 -9.67 6.37
CA ASN A 133 5.41 -11.07 6.69
C ASN A 133 4.02 -11.57 6.25
N GLU A 134 3.02 -10.70 6.26
CA GLU A 134 1.64 -11.01 5.91
C GLU A 134 0.89 -9.79 5.37
N GLU A 135 -0.22 -10.02 4.67
CA GLU A 135 -1.10 -8.93 4.25
C GLU A 135 -1.73 -8.22 5.45
N LYS A 136 -1.70 -6.88 5.44
CA LYS A 136 -2.44 -6.04 6.38
C LYS A 136 -3.69 -5.49 5.70
N PHE A 137 -4.84 -6.08 6.03
CA PHE A 137 -6.12 -5.78 5.38
C PHE A 137 -6.76 -4.53 5.96
N GLY A 138 -6.23 -3.38 5.57
CA GLY A 138 -6.60 -2.06 6.07
C GLY A 138 -5.94 -0.92 5.30
N PRO A 139 -6.12 0.34 5.72
CA PRO A 139 -5.59 1.52 5.04
C PRO A 139 -4.10 1.73 5.33
N ILE A 140 -3.29 0.73 5.02
CA ILE A 140 -1.84 0.74 5.22
C ILE A 140 -1.14 0.54 3.88
N LEU A 141 -0.31 1.49 3.51
CA LEU A 141 0.58 1.45 2.37
C LEU A 141 2.02 1.28 2.84
N HIS A 142 2.70 0.26 2.34
CA HIS A 142 4.14 0.13 2.49
C HIS A 142 4.84 0.73 1.28
N VAL A 143 5.98 1.38 1.51
CA VAL A 143 6.83 1.88 0.45
C VAL A 143 8.24 1.36 0.62
N ILE A 144 8.88 0.97 -0.49
CA ILE A 144 10.29 0.61 -0.54
C ILE A 144 10.99 1.33 -1.69
N LYS A 145 12.26 1.62 -1.49
CA LYS A 145 13.15 2.20 -2.50
C LYS A 145 13.86 1.08 -3.25
N TYR A 146 14.02 1.22 -4.58
CA TYR A 146 14.81 0.28 -5.37
C TYR A 146 15.74 0.99 -6.34
N LYS A 147 16.86 0.33 -6.71
CA LYS A 147 17.76 0.73 -7.78
C LYS A 147 17.52 -0.09 -9.03
N THR A 148 17.90 0.46 -10.18
CA THR A 148 17.71 -0.21 -11.46
C THR A 148 18.32 -1.61 -11.51
N ASP A 149 19.49 -1.80 -10.89
CA ASP A 149 20.20 -3.09 -10.82
C ASP A 149 19.64 -4.07 -9.78
N GLU A 150 18.68 -3.64 -8.96
CA GLU A 150 18.00 -4.46 -7.95
C GLU A 150 16.64 -5.03 -8.44
N LEU A 151 16.19 -4.65 -9.64
CA LEU A 151 14.86 -5.00 -10.14
C LEU A 151 14.59 -6.51 -10.13
N ASP A 152 15.50 -7.32 -10.68
CA ASP A 152 15.35 -8.77 -10.71
C ASP A 152 15.28 -9.39 -9.30
N GLN A 153 16.08 -8.87 -8.37
CA GLN A 153 16.09 -9.31 -6.98
C GLN A 153 14.73 -9.03 -6.32
N ILE A 154 14.17 -7.85 -6.55
CA ILE A 154 12.88 -7.43 -5.99
C ILE A 154 11.72 -8.25 -6.58
N LEU A 155 11.73 -8.48 -7.90
CA LEU A 155 10.74 -9.33 -8.55
C LEU A 155 10.77 -10.77 -8.01
N ASN A 156 11.97 -11.31 -7.77
CA ASN A 156 12.12 -12.64 -7.18
C ASN A 156 11.63 -12.66 -5.72
N ALA A 157 11.95 -11.63 -4.92
CA ALA A 157 11.46 -11.52 -3.55
C ALA A 157 9.92 -11.45 -3.51
N LEU A 158 9.31 -10.68 -4.42
CA LEU A 158 7.85 -10.59 -4.53
C LEU A 158 7.21 -11.93 -4.92
N LYS A 159 7.80 -12.65 -5.90
CA LYS A 159 7.36 -14.01 -6.29
C LYS A 159 7.40 -14.99 -5.12
N ASN A 160 8.42 -14.90 -4.27
CA ASN A 160 8.58 -15.78 -3.10
C ASN A 160 7.53 -15.54 -2.01
N LYS A 161 6.86 -14.39 -2.00
CA LYS A 161 5.73 -14.14 -1.09
C LYS A 161 4.48 -14.93 -1.44
N GLN A 162 4.41 -15.53 -2.64
CA GLN A 162 3.32 -16.40 -3.10
C GLN A 162 1.93 -15.73 -3.15
N TYR A 163 1.89 -14.41 -3.20
CA TYR A 163 0.68 -13.65 -3.49
C TYR A 163 0.64 -13.30 -4.97
N GLY A 164 -0.50 -13.45 -5.62
CA GLY A 164 -0.59 -13.26 -7.06
C GLY A 164 -1.97 -12.83 -7.52
N LEU A 165 -2.43 -11.65 -7.09
CA LEU A 165 -3.74 -11.15 -7.50
C LEU A 165 -3.63 -9.98 -8.49
N THR A 166 -3.01 -8.87 -8.09
CA THR A 166 -2.85 -7.69 -8.94
C THR A 166 -1.45 -7.09 -8.83
N MET A 167 -0.99 -6.48 -9.92
CA MET A 167 0.24 -5.69 -9.96
C MET A 167 0.02 -4.49 -10.88
N GLY A 168 0.53 -3.32 -10.48
CA GLY A 168 0.55 -2.11 -11.28
C GLY A 168 1.96 -1.74 -11.70
N VAL A 169 2.09 -1.07 -12.85
CA VAL A 169 3.36 -0.51 -13.31
C VAL A 169 3.13 0.91 -13.80
N HIS A 170 3.90 1.85 -13.25
CA HIS A 170 3.99 3.21 -13.75
C HIS A 170 5.34 3.45 -14.43
N SER A 171 5.33 3.50 -15.74
CA SER A 171 6.46 3.85 -16.58
C SER A 171 5.99 4.56 -17.84
N ARG A 172 6.78 5.51 -18.34
CA ARG A 172 6.56 6.11 -19.66
C ARG A 172 7.41 5.45 -20.75
N ILE A 173 8.11 4.39 -20.40
CA ILE A 173 8.98 3.62 -21.28
C ILE A 173 8.42 2.20 -21.35
N GLU A 174 7.84 1.85 -22.50
CA GLU A 174 7.15 0.57 -22.72
C GLU A 174 8.07 -0.64 -22.45
N SER A 175 9.32 -0.61 -22.93
CA SER A 175 10.26 -1.71 -22.71
C SER A 175 10.57 -1.98 -21.24
N LYS A 176 10.54 -0.94 -20.39
CA LYS A 176 10.70 -1.13 -18.93
C LYS A 176 9.47 -1.74 -18.26
N ALA A 177 8.29 -1.41 -18.79
CA ALA A 177 7.06 -2.03 -18.30
C ALA A 177 6.96 -3.52 -18.69
N ASP A 178 7.54 -3.88 -19.85
CA ASP A 178 7.60 -5.27 -20.32
C ASP A 178 8.62 -6.13 -19.55
N ASP A 179 9.64 -5.50 -18.94
CA ASP A 179 10.66 -6.17 -18.14
C ASP A 179 10.15 -6.56 -16.72
N ILE A 180 9.02 -5.99 -16.26
CA ILE A 180 8.39 -6.20 -14.95
C ILE A 180 7.25 -7.22 -15.04
#